data_25205637700b3216ae12fb64609b2f2f
#
_entry.id   25205637700b3216ae12fb64609b2f2f
#
_cell.length_a   1.000
_cell.length_b   1.000
_cell.length_c   1.000
_cell.angle_alpha   90.00
_cell.angle_beta   90.00
_cell.angle_gamma   90.00
#
_symmetry.space_group_name_H-M   'P 1'
#
loop_
_entity.id
_entity.type
_entity.pdbx_description
1 polymer ?
#
loop_
_entity_poly.entity_id
_entity_poly.type
_entity_poly.pdbx_seq_one_letter_code
_entity_poly.pdbx_strand_id
1 'polypeptide(L)'
;MSKFARRCAALMLAVVLLCMAVPAAFAAEGDALPAGATTMGGANTTLIPDEEENCLSWLFGSGDTITMPYLNVKGQGLRRNVTLDLEDCLVGITYTELGSIGSYVSDAAAQQAWKAQAVAIHSYLEYHKKYGSSANALVYTPVDQIPSSARSAIRRAVSEVKDEVLTCNGSVIDAVWSASAGYNTQTGVYGTCSGLDAWGTDVPYLQSVESPYEEQYHNLMRRIIGKDYRYIEYNDSKTGQPYESADTTHKDLGGFVQYNTFVSNGKSYRYIGQFVSSRYCFDFSADENGTHCMNYYGFGHGVGMSQCGMVGYAQEQGMGYRDILRHYYTGVSFGTVGSGSSNGSLFGWLWSLLGL
;
A
#
# COMPACT_ATOMS: atom_id res chain seq x y z
N MET A 1 -20.12 -28.31 -15.38
CA MET A 1 -19.04 -27.31 -15.54
C MET A 1 -18.38 -27.50 -16.90
N SER A 2 -18.39 -26.47 -17.74
CA SER A 2 -17.86 -26.53 -19.10
C SER A 2 -16.33 -26.69 -19.09
N LYS A 3 -15.77 -27.25 -20.19
CA LYS A 3 -14.30 -27.39 -20.36
C LYS A 3 -13.57 -26.04 -20.27
N PHE A 4 -14.29 -24.95 -20.56
CA PHE A 4 -13.80 -23.58 -20.44
C PHE A 4 -13.62 -23.17 -18.95
N ALA A 5 -14.57 -23.43 -18.09
CA ALA A 5 -14.49 -23.14 -16.64
C ALA A 5 -13.35 -23.90 -15.94
N ARG A 6 -13.06 -25.14 -16.39
CA ARG A 6 -11.91 -25.90 -15.87
C ARG A 6 -10.56 -25.36 -16.34
N ARG A 7 -10.48 -24.78 -17.53
CA ARG A 7 -9.25 -24.13 -18.03
C ARG A 7 -8.98 -22.80 -17.35
N CYS A 8 -10.01 -22.01 -17.08
CA CYS A 8 -9.86 -20.76 -16.30
C CYS A 8 -9.46 -21.03 -14.84
N ALA A 9 -10.03 -22.07 -14.20
CA ALA A 9 -9.65 -22.47 -12.85
C ALA A 9 -8.21 -23.03 -12.79
N ALA A 10 -7.76 -23.76 -13.81
CA ALA A 10 -6.40 -24.25 -13.89
C ALA A 10 -5.38 -23.13 -14.18
N LEU A 11 -5.77 -22.10 -14.94
CA LEU A 11 -4.90 -20.92 -15.17
C LEU A 11 -4.77 -20.07 -13.91
N MET A 12 -5.87 -19.88 -13.17
CA MET A 12 -5.86 -19.17 -11.88
C MET A 12 -5.00 -19.90 -10.85
N LEU A 13 -5.08 -21.24 -10.80
CA LEU A 13 -4.26 -22.02 -9.88
C LEU A 13 -2.77 -22.02 -10.26
N ALA A 14 -2.45 -21.96 -11.56
CA ALA A 14 -1.07 -21.85 -12.05
C ALA A 14 -0.45 -20.48 -11.74
N VAL A 15 -1.23 -19.41 -11.81
CA VAL A 15 -0.78 -18.06 -11.44
C VAL A 15 -0.54 -17.95 -9.94
N VAL A 16 -1.40 -18.55 -9.11
CA VAL A 16 -1.23 -18.58 -7.65
C VAL A 16 0.00 -19.43 -7.25
N LEU A 17 0.26 -20.54 -7.95
CA LEU A 17 1.43 -21.40 -7.69
C LEU A 17 2.74 -20.78 -8.20
N LEU A 18 2.71 -19.94 -9.24
CA LEU A 18 3.89 -19.24 -9.72
C LEU A 18 4.29 -18.08 -8.78
N CYS A 19 3.33 -17.50 -8.06
CA CYS A 19 3.60 -16.51 -7.00
C CYS A 19 4.21 -17.12 -5.73
N MET A 20 4.12 -18.45 -5.55
CA MET A 20 4.67 -19.15 -4.38
C MET A 20 6.12 -19.62 -4.55
N ALA A 21 6.73 -19.46 -5.74
CA ALA A 21 8.07 -19.93 -6.04
C ALA A 21 9.08 -18.79 -6.22
N VAL A 22 9.09 -17.83 -5.30
CA VAL A 22 10.21 -16.89 -5.16
C VAL A 22 11.10 -17.42 -4.04
N PRO A 23 12.34 -17.86 -4.31
CA PRO A 23 13.23 -18.32 -3.26
C PRO A 23 13.53 -17.18 -2.30
N ALA A 24 13.40 -17.46 -1.00
CA ALA A 24 13.88 -16.62 0.07
C ALA A 24 15.42 -16.49 -0.04
N ALA A 25 15.88 -15.39 -0.60
CA ALA A 25 17.28 -15.03 -0.66
C ALA A 25 17.42 -13.50 -0.57
N PHE A 26 17.13 -12.95 0.60
CA PHE A 26 17.65 -11.66 1.04
C PHE A 26 17.70 -11.67 2.58
N ALA A 27 18.70 -12.40 3.09
CA ALA A 27 19.28 -12.06 4.37
C ALA A 27 20.69 -11.56 4.05
N ALA A 28 20.83 -10.26 3.85
CA ALA A 28 22.10 -9.57 3.96
C ALA A 28 22.00 -8.66 5.19
N GLU A 29 23.01 -8.78 6.02
CA GLU A 29 23.17 -8.13 7.30
C GLU A 29 22.99 -6.61 7.29
N GLY A 30 22.37 -6.11 8.34
CA GLY A 30 22.67 -4.83 8.96
C GLY A 30 22.14 -3.61 8.23
N ASP A 31 20.90 -3.25 8.57
CA ASP A 31 20.57 -1.93 9.10
C ASP A 31 19.07 -1.97 9.46
N ALA A 32 18.79 -1.66 10.70
CA ALA A 32 17.43 -1.59 11.19
C ALA A 32 16.66 -0.54 10.37
N LEU A 33 15.70 -0.99 9.56
CA LEU A 33 14.79 -0.10 8.84
C LEU A 33 14.05 0.76 9.88
N PRO A 34 13.98 2.08 9.67
CA PRO A 34 13.14 2.93 10.49
C PRO A 34 11.69 2.50 10.35
N ALA A 35 10.96 2.54 11.46
CA ALA A 35 9.54 2.23 11.50
C ALA A 35 8.77 3.11 10.53
N GLY A 36 8.09 2.51 9.56
CA GLY A 36 7.26 3.23 8.59
C GLY A 36 7.36 2.76 7.14
N ALA A 37 8.30 1.87 6.79
CA ALA A 37 8.37 1.35 5.45
C ALA A 37 7.58 0.03 5.37
N THR A 38 6.48 0.02 4.63
CA THR A 38 5.78 -1.21 4.28
C THR A 38 6.66 -2.02 3.34
N THR A 39 7.45 -2.94 3.87
CA THR A 39 8.18 -3.90 3.04
C THR A 39 7.22 -5.03 2.65
N MET A 40 6.68 -4.96 1.47
CA MET A 40 6.08 -6.12 0.83
C MET A 40 7.20 -7.11 0.50
N GLY A 41 7.37 -8.13 1.28
CA GLY A 41 8.21 -9.27 0.92
C GLY A 41 9.27 -9.69 1.95
N GLY A 42 9.01 -10.83 2.55
CA GLY A 42 10.03 -11.81 2.92
C GLY A 42 10.95 -11.48 4.08
N ALA A 43 10.41 -11.28 5.27
CA ALA A 43 11.16 -11.60 6.47
C ALA A 43 10.86 -13.06 6.86
N ASN A 44 11.89 -13.85 7.09
CA ASN A 44 11.77 -15.14 7.80
C ASN A 44 11.23 -14.86 9.20
N THR A 45 9.91 -14.83 9.33
CA THR A 45 9.24 -14.73 10.62
C THR A 45 8.97 -16.14 11.13
N THR A 46 9.66 -16.52 12.17
CA THR A 46 9.35 -17.72 12.94
C THR A 46 7.92 -17.59 13.47
N LEU A 47 7.02 -18.47 13.02
CA LEU A 47 5.66 -18.54 13.55
C LEU A 47 5.75 -19.02 14.99
N ILE A 48 5.29 -18.21 15.93
CA ILE A 48 5.12 -18.63 17.32
C ILE A 48 3.72 -19.25 17.42
N PRO A 49 3.56 -20.47 17.94
CA PRO A 49 2.24 -21.08 18.10
C PRO A 49 1.35 -20.28 19.07
N ASP A 50 0.08 -20.13 18.71
CA ASP A 50 -0.92 -19.55 19.57
C ASP A 50 -1.21 -20.49 20.75
N GLU A 51 -0.81 -20.07 21.95
CA GLU A 51 -1.45 -20.51 23.19
C GLU A 51 -1.51 -19.30 24.11
N GLU A 52 -2.63 -18.58 24.05
CA GLU A 52 -3.33 -17.98 25.21
C GLU A 52 -4.55 -17.24 24.66
N GLU A 53 -5.74 -17.80 24.88
CA GLU A 53 -7.03 -17.12 24.68
C GLU A 53 -7.03 -15.83 25.50
N ASN A 54 -7.23 -14.73 24.82
CA ASN A 54 -7.33 -13.41 25.44
C ASN A 54 -8.63 -13.30 26.22
N CYS A 55 -8.56 -13.63 27.51
CA CYS A 55 -9.68 -13.75 28.46
C CYS A 55 -10.28 -12.39 28.89
N LEU A 56 -10.01 -11.29 28.20
CA LEU A 56 -10.39 -9.92 28.64
C LEU A 56 -11.48 -9.26 27.79
N SER A 57 -11.96 -9.88 26.72
CA SER A 57 -12.96 -9.26 25.82
C SER A 57 -14.35 -9.06 26.45
N TRP A 58 -14.65 -9.71 27.57
CA TRP A 58 -15.93 -9.58 28.27
C TRP A 58 -16.01 -8.42 29.28
N LEU A 59 -14.86 -7.75 29.58
CA LEU A 59 -14.80 -6.66 30.55
C LEU A 59 -15.04 -5.27 29.94
N PHE A 60 -14.90 -5.12 28.62
CA PHE A 60 -15.13 -3.84 27.94
C PHE A 60 -16.33 -4.02 27.01
N GLY A 61 -17.41 -3.29 27.32
CA GLY A 61 -18.67 -3.36 26.59
C GLY A 61 -18.46 -3.20 25.08
N SER A 62 -19.39 -3.76 24.30
CA SER A 62 -19.56 -3.88 22.86
C SER A 62 -18.92 -2.76 22.00
N GLY A 63 -17.61 -2.64 22.00
CA GLY A 63 -16.86 -1.87 21.01
C GLY A 63 -16.80 -2.68 19.71
N ASP A 64 -16.78 -1.97 18.58
CA ASP A 64 -16.62 -2.59 17.28
C ASP A 64 -15.24 -3.26 17.20
N THR A 65 -15.19 -4.55 16.95
CA THR A 65 -13.93 -5.30 16.84
C THR A 65 -13.66 -5.75 15.41
N ILE A 66 -12.38 -5.87 15.08
CA ILE A 66 -11.93 -6.43 13.81
C ILE A 66 -11.04 -7.63 14.07
N THR A 67 -11.31 -8.75 13.38
CA THR A 67 -10.47 -9.95 13.42
C THR A 67 -9.73 -10.09 12.10
N MET A 68 -8.41 -10.04 12.16
CA MET A 68 -7.55 -10.21 10.97
C MET A 68 -6.93 -11.60 10.94
N PRO A 69 -6.98 -12.29 9.77
CA PRO A 69 -6.32 -13.59 9.64
C PRO A 69 -4.80 -13.48 9.84
N TYR A 70 -4.22 -12.37 9.46
CA TYR A 70 -2.79 -12.07 9.65
C TYR A 70 -2.59 -10.59 9.98
N LEU A 71 -1.75 -10.31 10.97
CA LEU A 71 -1.32 -8.97 11.35
C LEU A 71 0.12 -9.03 11.86
N ASN A 72 0.97 -8.09 11.44
CA ASN A 72 2.33 -7.96 11.96
C ASN A 72 2.31 -7.00 13.16
N VAL A 73 2.38 -7.52 14.37
CA VAL A 73 2.36 -6.71 15.58
C VAL A 73 3.77 -6.26 15.92
N LYS A 74 4.00 -4.96 15.99
CA LYS A 74 5.32 -4.37 16.26
C LYS A 74 5.89 -4.90 17.56
N GLY A 75 7.12 -5.39 17.50
CA GLY A 75 7.80 -6.02 18.65
C GLY A 75 7.41 -7.48 18.90
N GLN A 76 6.39 -8.02 18.21
CA GLN A 76 5.93 -9.40 18.38
C GLN A 76 5.97 -10.21 17.08
N GLY A 77 6.14 -9.56 15.91
CA GLY A 77 6.15 -10.20 14.60
C GLY A 77 4.76 -10.58 14.06
N LEU A 78 4.73 -11.47 13.07
CA LEU A 78 3.51 -11.91 12.41
C LEU A 78 2.65 -12.76 13.37
N ARG A 79 1.37 -12.38 13.47
CA ARG A 79 0.34 -13.08 14.28
C ARG A 79 -0.82 -13.52 13.39
N ARG A 80 -1.53 -14.57 13.82
CA ARG A 80 -2.73 -15.10 13.14
C ARG A 80 -3.95 -14.85 14.00
N ASN A 81 -5.11 -14.68 13.32
CA ASN A 81 -6.43 -14.55 13.97
C ASN A 81 -6.45 -13.48 15.08
N VAL A 82 -5.87 -12.33 14.79
CA VAL A 82 -5.75 -11.22 15.76
C VAL A 82 -7.06 -10.46 15.82
N THR A 83 -7.67 -10.40 16.99
CA THR A 83 -8.86 -9.57 17.26
C THR A 83 -8.47 -8.34 18.06
N LEU A 84 -8.81 -7.17 17.54
CA LEU A 84 -8.57 -5.86 18.17
C LEU A 84 -9.83 -5.03 18.17
N ASP A 85 -9.91 -4.05 19.07
CA ASP A 85 -10.82 -2.92 18.90
C ASP A 85 -10.54 -2.25 17.56
N LEU A 86 -11.59 -1.94 16.79
CA LEU A 86 -11.44 -1.41 15.44
C LEU A 86 -10.73 -0.05 15.43
N GLU A 87 -11.13 0.86 16.35
CA GLU A 87 -10.52 2.18 16.44
C GLU A 87 -9.03 2.08 16.80
N ASP A 88 -8.68 1.25 17.78
CA ASP A 88 -7.29 1.01 18.19
C ASP A 88 -6.46 0.39 17.04
N CYS A 89 -7.05 -0.54 16.30
CA CYS A 89 -6.42 -1.13 15.13
C CYS A 89 -6.08 -0.06 14.07
N LEU A 90 -7.07 0.76 13.71
CA LEU A 90 -6.91 1.84 12.73
C LEU A 90 -5.91 2.90 13.22
N VAL A 91 -5.95 3.31 14.49
CA VAL A 91 -4.99 4.25 15.09
C VAL A 91 -3.58 3.69 15.03
N GLY A 92 -3.38 2.43 15.41
CA GLY A 92 -2.06 1.80 15.44
C GLY A 92 -1.43 1.64 14.07
N ILE A 93 -2.22 1.26 13.06
CA ILE A 93 -1.72 1.13 11.69
C ILE A 93 -1.50 2.52 11.07
N THR A 94 -2.44 3.47 11.24
CA THR A 94 -2.26 4.86 10.75
C THR A 94 -1.00 5.50 11.32
N TYR A 95 -0.70 5.29 12.60
CA TYR A 95 0.55 5.76 13.19
C TYR A 95 1.78 5.07 12.58
N THR A 96 1.71 3.78 12.30
CA THR A 96 2.80 3.05 11.66
C THR A 96 3.10 3.60 10.27
N GLU A 97 2.06 3.93 9.51
CA GLU A 97 2.16 4.39 8.12
C GLU A 97 2.60 5.86 7.99
N LEU A 98 2.05 6.74 8.81
CA LEU A 98 2.25 8.19 8.66
C LEU A 98 2.99 8.83 9.84
N GLY A 99 3.05 8.19 11.00
CA GLY A 99 3.64 8.79 12.20
C GLY A 99 2.99 10.12 12.60
N SER A 100 3.80 11.00 13.17
CA SER A 100 3.39 12.32 13.67
C SER A 100 3.53 13.41 12.60
N ILE A 101 2.79 13.31 11.49
CA ILE A 101 2.89 14.27 10.36
C ILE A 101 2.51 15.71 10.76
N GLY A 102 1.78 15.93 11.83
CA GLY A 102 1.44 17.26 12.33
C GLY A 102 2.65 18.14 12.68
N SER A 103 3.87 17.57 12.73
CA SER A 103 5.10 18.35 12.84
C SER A 103 5.57 18.95 11.49
N TYR A 104 4.99 18.52 10.38
CA TYR A 104 5.38 18.92 9.03
C TYR A 104 4.32 19.75 8.31
N VAL A 105 3.07 19.64 8.75
CA VAL A 105 1.92 20.31 8.13
C VAL A 105 0.99 20.88 9.20
N SER A 106 0.02 21.70 8.79
CA SER A 106 -1.01 22.23 9.68
C SER A 106 -1.84 21.11 10.33
N ASP A 107 -2.40 21.36 11.51
CA ASP A 107 -3.29 20.38 12.19
C ASP A 107 -4.49 20.01 11.30
N ALA A 108 -5.06 20.99 10.59
CA ALA A 108 -6.15 20.76 9.65
C ALA A 108 -5.76 19.76 8.54
N ALA A 109 -4.61 19.98 7.91
CA ALA A 109 -4.11 19.08 6.86
C ALA A 109 -3.77 17.69 7.42
N ALA A 110 -3.11 17.62 8.58
CA ALA A 110 -2.82 16.36 9.25
C ALA A 110 -4.10 15.55 9.55
N GLN A 111 -5.17 16.22 10.00
CA GLN A 111 -6.46 15.56 10.25
C GLN A 111 -7.04 14.96 8.97
N GLN A 112 -7.00 15.69 7.82
CA GLN A 112 -7.50 15.14 6.56
C GLN A 112 -6.65 13.97 6.07
N ALA A 113 -5.33 14.07 6.18
CA ALA A 113 -4.42 12.99 5.79
C ALA A 113 -4.61 11.72 6.64
N TRP A 114 -4.72 11.86 7.98
CA TRP A 114 -4.99 10.71 8.85
C TRP A 114 -6.36 10.09 8.59
N LYS A 115 -7.41 10.89 8.29
CA LYS A 115 -8.72 10.37 7.89
C LYS A 115 -8.64 9.59 6.56
N ALA A 116 -7.98 10.14 5.55
CA ALA A 116 -7.81 9.46 4.27
C ALA A 116 -7.07 8.12 4.44
N GLN A 117 -5.97 8.12 5.19
CA GLN A 117 -5.21 6.91 5.47
C GLN A 117 -6.04 5.89 6.25
N ALA A 118 -6.79 6.31 7.27
CA ALA A 118 -7.61 5.40 8.07
C ALA A 118 -8.71 4.72 7.25
N VAL A 119 -9.40 5.45 6.36
CA VAL A 119 -10.42 4.86 5.46
C VAL A 119 -9.79 3.90 4.46
N ALA A 120 -8.62 4.23 3.92
CA ALA A 120 -7.89 3.31 3.03
C ALA A 120 -7.46 2.04 3.79
N ILE A 121 -6.91 2.18 5.00
CA ILE A 121 -6.55 1.03 5.87
C ILE A 121 -7.79 0.18 6.16
N HIS A 122 -8.91 0.78 6.57
CA HIS A 122 -10.13 0.03 6.88
C HIS A 122 -10.63 -0.75 5.66
N SER A 123 -10.65 -0.13 4.49
CA SER A 123 -11.01 -0.79 3.23
C SER A 123 -10.08 -1.97 2.90
N TYR A 124 -8.78 -1.75 3.02
CA TYR A 124 -7.77 -2.79 2.82
C TYR A 124 -7.95 -3.97 3.80
N LEU A 125 -8.15 -3.68 5.10
CA LEU A 125 -8.37 -4.72 6.11
C LEU A 125 -9.64 -5.53 5.81
N GLU A 126 -10.76 -4.87 5.49
CA GLU A 126 -12.03 -5.55 5.15
C GLU A 126 -11.91 -6.41 3.89
N TYR A 127 -11.18 -5.94 2.87
CA TYR A 127 -10.87 -6.72 1.69
C TYR A 127 -10.02 -7.97 2.05
N HIS A 128 -8.95 -7.80 2.80
CA HIS A 128 -8.01 -8.86 3.13
C HIS A 128 -8.47 -9.81 4.25
N LYS A 129 -9.52 -9.49 5.01
CA LYS A 129 -10.23 -10.47 5.84
C LYS A 129 -10.69 -11.67 5.01
N LYS A 130 -11.08 -11.43 3.77
CA LYS A 130 -11.63 -12.45 2.87
C LYS A 130 -10.60 -13.03 1.91
N TYR A 131 -9.68 -12.23 1.40
CA TYR A 131 -8.79 -12.59 0.30
C TYR A 131 -7.29 -12.55 0.68
N GLY A 132 -6.97 -12.10 1.89
CA GLY A 132 -5.61 -11.86 2.32
C GLY A 132 -4.81 -13.11 2.65
N SER A 133 -3.49 -12.95 2.59
CA SER A 133 -2.49 -13.91 3.02
C SER A 133 -1.52 -13.26 4.01
N SER A 134 -0.57 -14.03 4.53
CA SER A 134 0.49 -13.47 5.39
C SER A 134 1.32 -12.38 4.70
N ALA A 135 1.40 -12.39 3.37
CA ALA A 135 2.10 -11.36 2.60
C ALA A 135 1.38 -10.00 2.61
N ASN A 136 0.07 -9.98 2.93
CA ASN A 136 -0.75 -8.78 3.02
C ASN A 136 -0.87 -8.25 4.46
N ALA A 137 -0.14 -8.82 5.42
CA ALA A 137 -0.22 -8.42 6.82
C ALA A 137 0.36 -7.02 7.04
N LEU A 138 -0.51 -6.06 7.39
CA LEU A 138 -0.08 -4.71 7.77
C LEU A 138 0.66 -4.72 9.12
N VAL A 139 1.50 -3.72 9.33
CA VAL A 139 2.20 -3.54 10.61
C VAL A 139 1.34 -2.69 11.54
N TYR A 140 1.02 -3.24 12.69
CA TYR A 140 0.27 -2.60 13.75
C TYR A 140 1.20 -2.20 14.91
N THR A 141 1.22 -0.93 15.26
CA THR A 141 1.86 -0.46 16.50
C THR A 141 0.82 -0.44 17.62
N PRO A 142 0.97 -1.23 18.70
CA PRO A 142 0.09 -1.17 19.85
C PRO A 142 -0.08 0.26 20.37
N VAL A 143 -1.32 0.65 20.66
CA VAL A 143 -1.65 2.07 20.97
C VAL A 143 -0.97 2.59 22.23
N ASP A 144 -0.62 1.72 23.17
CA ASP A 144 0.17 2.05 24.37
C ASP A 144 1.64 2.37 24.06
N GLN A 145 2.16 1.91 22.92
CA GLN A 145 3.50 2.22 22.44
C GLN A 145 3.58 3.52 21.61
N ILE A 146 2.42 4.15 21.32
CA ILE A 146 2.35 5.40 20.57
C ILE A 146 2.47 6.57 21.55
N PRO A 147 3.33 7.59 21.30
CA PRO A 147 3.38 8.80 22.10
C PRO A 147 1.99 9.41 22.29
N SER A 148 1.64 9.81 23.51
CA SER A 148 0.28 10.21 23.88
C SER A 148 -0.28 11.35 23.02
N SER A 149 0.55 12.33 22.67
CA SER A 149 0.15 13.45 21.80
C SER A 149 -0.21 12.97 20.38
N ALA A 150 0.63 12.13 19.78
CA ALA A 150 0.38 11.56 18.45
C ALA A 150 -0.86 10.66 18.47
N ARG A 151 -0.96 9.78 19.47
CA ARG A 151 -2.14 8.91 19.65
C ARG A 151 -3.44 9.69 19.74
N SER A 152 -3.49 10.75 20.55
CA SER A 152 -4.69 11.57 20.71
C SER A 152 -5.06 12.30 19.42
N ALA A 153 -4.08 12.84 18.69
CA ALA A 153 -4.30 13.54 17.42
C ALA A 153 -4.82 12.60 16.32
N ILE A 154 -4.23 11.41 16.18
CA ILE A 154 -4.65 10.41 15.21
C ILE A 154 -6.03 9.84 15.59
N ARG A 155 -6.26 9.54 16.87
CA ARG A 155 -7.54 9.03 17.34
C ARG A 155 -8.68 9.99 17.01
N ARG A 156 -8.48 11.30 17.17
CA ARG A 156 -9.47 12.32 16.79
C ARG A 156 -9.86 12.22 15.31
N ALA A 157 -8.91 11.97 14.41
CA ALA A 157 -9.20 11.77 13.00
C ALA A 157 -9.90 10.44 12.73
N VAL A 158 -9.40 9.35 13.32
CA VAL A 158 -9.91 7.99 13.11
C VAL A 158 -11.33 7.85 13.62
N SER A 159 -11.67 8.37 14.81
CA SER A 159 -13.00 8.25 15.41
C SER A 159 -14.12 8.84 14.55
N GLU A 160 -13.81 9.84 13.71
CA GLU A 160 -14.80 10.44 12.80
C GLU A 160 -15.09 9.59 11.55
N VAL A 161 -14.20 8.63 11.20
CA VAL A 161 -14.26 7.88 9.93
C VAL A 161 -14.12 6.37 10.11
N LYS A 162 -14.04 5.87 11.34
CA LYS A 162 -13.74 4.46 11.64
C LYS A 162 -14.70 3.45 11.00
N ASP A 163 -15.94 3.86 10.72
CA ASP A 163 -16.96 2.99 10.11
C ASP A 163 -16.96 3.08 8.58
N GLU A 164 -16.18 4.00 7.97
CA GLU A 164 -16.16 4.22 6.53
C GLU A 164 -15.19 3.27 5.82
N VAL A 165 -15.63 2.80 4.65
CA VAL A 165 -14.81 2.04 3.70
C VAL A 165 -15.05 2.53 2.28
N LEU A 166 -14.09 2.28 1.40
CA LEU A 166 -14.22 2.53 -0.04
C LEU A 166 -14.83 1.32 -0.73
N THR A 167 -15.77 1.59 -1.62
CA THR A 167 -16.43 0.56 -2.43
C THR A 167 -16.37 0.92 -3.91
N CYS A 168 -16.29 -0.11 -4.76
CA CYS A 168 -16.48 0.00 -6.21
C CYS A 168 -17.46 -1.08 -6.64
N ASN A 169 -18.50 -0.71 -7.39
CA ASN A 169 -19.57 -1.62 -7.80
C ASN A 169 -20.19 -2.41 -6.63
N GLY A 170 -20.37 -1.75 -5.48
CA GLY A 170 -20.99 -2.32 -4.28
C GLY A 170 -20.10 -3.27 -3.46
N SER A 171 -18.84 -3.45 -3.84
CA SER A 171 -17.87 -4.28 -3.10
C SER A 171 -16.76 -3.42 -2.51
N VAL A 172 -16.30 -3.77 -1.31
CA VAL A 172 -15.12 -3.14 -0.70
C VAL A 172 -13.90 -3.37 -1.57
N ILE A 173 -13.10 -2.32 -1.77
CA ILE A 173 -11.91 -2.36 -2.64
C ILE A 173 -10.64 -2.74 -1.89
N ASP A 174 -9.66 -3.25 -2.63
CA ASP A 174 -8.27 -3.35 -2.19
C ASP A 174 -7.62 -1.96 -2.29
N ALA A 175 -7.79 -1.16 -1.25
CA ALA A 175 -7.34 0.24 -1.23
C ALA A 175 -5.84 0.32 -0.89
N VAL A 176 -5.00 -0.08 -1.84
CA VAL A 176 -3.53 -0.05 -1.68
C VAL A 176 -2.97 1.37 -1.70
N TRP A 177 -1.83 1.59 -1.05
CA TRP A 177 -1.13 2.87 -1.02
C TRP A 177 0.39 2.67 -1.05
N SER A 178 1.12 3.73 -1.35
CA SER A 178 2.58 3.77 -1.31
C SER A 178 3.08 5.07 -0.67
N ALA A 179 4.34 5.07 -0.23
CA ALA A 179 4.92 6.23 0.45
C ALA A 179 4.95 7.47 -0.45
N SER A 180 5.40 7.32 -1.70
CA SER A 180 5.39 8.41 -2.69
C SER A 180 5.31 7.87 -4.11
N ALA A 181 4.66 8.63 -4.97
CA ALA A 181 4.55 8.33 -6.40
C ALA A 181 5.83 8.77 -7.16
N GLY A 182 5.85 8.52 -8.46
CA GLY A 182 6.97 8.76 -9.32
C GLY A 182 6.97 10.12 -10.02
N TYR A 183 7.97 10.33 -10.87
CA TYR A 183 8.12 11.51 -11.70
C TYR A 183 8.47 11.12 -13.14
N ASN A 184 7.68 11.58 -14.08
CA ASN A 184 7.96 11.40 -15.50
C ASN A 184 8.84 12.55 -16.00
N THR A 185 10.11 12.28 -16.17
CA THR A 185 11.10 13.27 -16.63
C THR A 185 10.86 13.75 -18.05
N GLN A 186 10.10 13.00 -18.87
CA GLN A 186 9.79 13.37 -20.25
C GLN A 186 8.65 14.40 -20.33
N THR A 187 7.69 14.28 -19.44
CA THR A 187 6.49 15.15 -19.42
C THR A 187 6.51 16.18 -18.31
N GLY A 188 7.36 16.00 -17.30
CA GLY A 188 7.40 16.85 -16.10
C GLY A 188 6.25 16.60 -15.13
N VAL A 189 5.57 15.46 -15.22
CA VAL A 189 4.40 15.12 -14.39
C VAL A 189 4.80 14.16 -13.27
N TYR A 190 4.35 14.47 -12.06
CA TYR A 190 4.34 13.54 -10.93
C TYR A 190 3.03 12.75 -10.93
N GLY A 191 3.07 11.45 -10.70
CA GLY A 191 1.84 10.67 -10.70
C GLY A 191 2.00 9.25 -10.19
N THR A 192 0.85 8.59 -10.02
CA THR A 192 0.77 7.19 -9.60
C THR A 192 0.83 6.24 -10.80
N CYS A 193 1.07 4.98 -10.53
CA CYS A 193 1.04 3.88 -11.48
C CYS A 193 -0.34 3.22 -11.48
N SER A 194 -0.80 2.75 -12.63
CA SER A 194 -2.03 1.93 -12.69
C SER A 194 -1.78 0.49 -12.23
N GLY A 195 -2.83 -0.20 -11.82
CA GLY A 195 -2.77 -1.63 -11.53
C GLY A 195 -2.38 -2.46 -12.76
N LEU A 196 -2.78 -2.01 -13.95
CA LEU A 196 -2.39 -2.67 -15.20
C LEU A 196 -0.88 -2.58 -15.43
N ASP A 197 -0.30 -1.40 -15.28
CA ASP A 197 1.12 -1.19 -15.54
C ASP A 197 2.00 -1.82 -14.48
N ALA A 198 1.59 -1.76 -13.21
CA ALA A 198 2.36 -2.31 -12.10
C ALA A 198 2.27 -3.83 -11.99
N TRP A 199 1.09 -4.40 -12.18
CA TRP A 199 0.79 -5.80 -11.85
C TRP A 199 0.21 -6.61 -13.02
N GLY A 200 0.01 -5.98 -14.17
CA GLY A 200 -0.57 -6.63 -15.36
C GLY A 200 -2.06 -6.93 -15.22
N THR A 201 -2.75 -6.31 -14.27
CA THR A 201 -4.18 -6.50 -14.02
C THR A 201 -4.89 -5.16 -14.09
N ASP A 202 -5.86 -5.03 -15.00
CA ASP A 202 -6.70 -3.85 -15.07
C ASP A 202 -7.69 -3.85 -13.91
N VAL A 203 -7.46 -2.94 -12.96
CA VAL A 203 -8.30 -2.74 -11.78
C VAL A 203 -8.96 -1.38 -11.92
N PRO A 204 -10.30 -1.30 -12.10
CA PRO A 204 -10.99 -0.07 -12.45
C PRO A 204 -10.74 1.13 -11.54
N TYR A 205 -10.53 0.88 -10.26
CA TYR A 205 -10.28 1.92 -9.26
C TYR A 205 -8.78 2.22 -9.02
N LEU A 206 -7.84 1.48 -9.64
CA LEU A 206 -6.39 1.68 -9.54
C LEU A 206 -5.84 2.21 -10.87
N GLN A 207 -6.16 3.46 -11.18
CA GLN A 207 -5.70 4.14 -12.38
C GLN A 207 -4.56 5.11 -12.05
N SER A 208 -3.73 5.43 -13.07
CA SER A 208 -2.71 6.47 -12.91
C SER A 208 -3.37 7.84 -12.78
N VAL A 209 -2.98 8.59 -11.76
CA VAL A 209 -3.45 9.96 -11.51
C VAL A 209 -2.28 10.89 -11.18
N GLU A 210 -2.45 12.19 -11.44
CA GLU A 210 -1.45 13.19 -11.09
C GLU A 210 -1.28 13.30 -9.57
N SER A 211 -0.04 13.60 -9.14
CA SER A 211 0.28 13.75 -7.73
C SER A 211 1.42 14.77 -7.58
N PRO A 212 1.14 16.09 -7.70
CA PRO A 212 2.15 17.12 -7.95
C PRO A 212 3.06 17.44 -6.74
N TYR A 213 2.71 16.99 -5.54
CA TYR A 213 3.42 17.40 -4.30
C TYR A 213 4.44 16.36 -3.81
N GLU A 214 4.77 15.37 -4.63
CA GLU A 214 5.54 14.21 -4.24
C GLU A 214 6.92 14.54 -3.66
N GLU A 215 7.75 15.25 -4.40
CA GLU A 215 9.11 15.53 -3.99
C GLU A 215 9.17 16.37 -2.71
N GLN A 216 8.34 17.43 -2.65
CA GLN A 216 8.28 18.33 -1.51
C GLN A 216 7.95 17.55 -0.21
N TYR A 217 6.89 16.75 -0.24
CA TYR A 217 6.43 16.04 0.96
C TYR A 217 7.24 14.78 1.24
N HIS A 218 7.85 14.15 0.24
CA HIS A 218 8.82 13.10 0.44
C HIS A 218 10.02 13.62 1.26
N ASN A 219 10.57 14.75 0.88
CA ASN A 219 11.70 15.35 1.59
C ASN A 219 11.34 15.73 3.04
N LEU A 220 10.12 16.25 3.27
CA LEU A 220 9.61 16.52 4.61
C LEU A 220 9.43 15.24 5.43
N MET A 221 8.89 14.19 4.82
CA MET A 221 8.61 12.90 5.47
C MET A 221 9.78 11.92 5.43
N ARG A 222 10.95 12.32 4.95
CA ARG A 222 12.14 11.47 4.78
C ARG A 222 12.50 10.67 6.04
N ARG A 223 12.25 11.18 7.25
CA ARG A 223 12.48 10.45 8.51
C ARG A 223 11.58 9.22 8.65
N ILE A 224 10.36 9.27 8.08
CA ILE A 224 9.41 8.16 8.08
C ILE A 224 9.75 7.20 6.95
N ILE A 225 10.02 7.73 5.75
CA ILE A 225 10.28 6.97 4.53
C ILE A 225 11.68 6.32 4.54
N GLY A 226 12.67 7.00 5.17
CA GLY A 226 14.05 6.49 5.28
C GLY A 226 14.88 6.54 4.00
N LYS A 227 14.35 7.17 2.94
CA LYS A 227 15.01 7.32 1.64
C LYS A 227 14.83 8.74 1.12
N ASP A 228 15.74 9.19 0.25
CA ASP A 228 15.56 10.40 -0.53
C ASP A 228 14.56 10.15 -1.68
N TYR A 229 13.87 11.20 -2.13
CA TYR A 229 12.91 11.10 -3.23
C TYR A 229 13.58 10.59 -4.51
N ARG A 230 14.77 11.10 -4.80
CA ARG A 230 15.61 10.68 -5.90
C ARG A 230 16.87 10.00 -5.36
N TYR A 231 17.17 8.82 -5.86
CA TYR A 231 18.44 8.16 -5.59
C TYR A 231 18.98 7.47 -6.85
N ILE A 232 20.28 7.22 -6.87
CA ILE A 232 21.02 6.72 -8.03
C ILE A 232 21.58 5.34 -7.69
N GLU A 233 21.39 4.38 -8.58
CA GLU A 233 22.05 3.07 -8.51
C GLU A 233 22.96 2.88 -9.73
N TYR A 234 24.19 2.47 -9.48
CA TYR A 234 25.19 2.15 -10.52
C TYR A 234 25.26 0.66 -10.82
N ASN A 235 24.84 -0.16 -9.88
CA ASN A 235 24.87 -1.61 -10.04
C ASN A 235 23.48 -2.19 -9.84
N ASP A 236 23.15 -3.20 -10.62
CA ASP A 236 21.93 -3.98 -10.42
C ASP A 236 21.93 -4.66 -9.04
N SER A 237 20.92 -4.39 -8.24
CA SER A 237 20.80 -4.90 -6.87
C SER A 237 20.73 -6.42 -6.75
N LYS A 238 20.39 -7.14 -7.84
CA LYS A 238 20.32 -8.61 -7.86
C LYS A 238 21.65 -9.27 -8.24
N THR A 239 22.35 -8.69 -9.19
CA THR A 239 23.60 -9.26 -9.70
C THR A 239 24.84 -8.62 -9.09
N GLY A 240 24.69 -7.41 -8.50
CA GLY A 240 25.81 -6.59 -8.04
C GLY A 240 26.68 -6.03 -9.16
N GLN A 241 26.29 -6.21 -10.42
CA GLN A 241 27.06 -5.81 -11.59
C GLN A 241 26.63 -4.45 -12.13
N PRO A 242 27.55 -3.67 -12.73
CA PRO A 242 27.23 -2.40 -13.37
C PRO A 242 26.13 -2.54 -14.42
N TYR A 243 25.30 -1.51 -14.56
CA TYR A 243 24.37 -1.39 -15.67
C TYR A 243 25.11 -1.08 -16.96
N GLU A 244 24.71 -1.74 -18.07
CA GLU A 244 25.29 -1.55 -19.40
C GLU A 244 24.33 -0.77 -20.30
N SER A 245 23.04 -1.09 -20.25
CA SER A 245 21.97 -0.41 -20.98
C SER A 245 20.61 -0.67 -20.35
N ALA A 246 19.64 0.19 -20.64
CA ALA A 246 18.25 -0.04 -20.29
C ALA A 246 17.32 0.66 -21.29
N ASP A 247 16.16 0.05 -21.54
CA ASP A 247 15.04 0.69 -22.24
C ASP A 247 14.04 1.20 -21.21
N THR A 248 13.88 2.53 -21.16
CA THR A 248 12.98 3.23 -20.25
C THR A 248 11.93 4.04 -21.02
N THR A 249 11.70 3.73 -22.29
CA THR A 249 10.85 4.55 -23.17
C THR A 249 9.35 4.35 -22.95
N HIS A 250 8.94 3.19 -22.45
CA HIS A 250 7.52 2.85 -22.23
C HIS A 250 7.12 3.21 -20.79
N LYS A 251 6.65 4.45 -20.61
CA LYS A 251 6.29 5.01 -19.31
C LYS A 251 4.81 5.37 -19.26
N ASP A 252 4.23 5.24 -18.07
CA ASP A 252 2.92 5.77 -17.75
C ASP A 252 2.96 7.26 -17.35
N LEU A 253 1.83 7.79 -16.83
CA LEU A 253 1.72 9.19 -16.42
C LEU A 253 2.81 9.61 -15.42
N GLY A 254 3.06 8.82 -14.40
CA GLY A 254 4.04 9.12 -13.35
C GLY A 254 5.48 8.75 -13.69
N GLY A 255 5.75 8.29 -14.91
CA GLY A 255 7.09 7.86 -15.34
C GLY A 255 7.43 6.43 -14.91
N PHE A 256 6.45 5.66 -14.42
CA PHE A 256 6.64 4.24 -14.14
C PHE A 256 6.81 3.48 -15.44
N VAL A 257 7.84 2.67 -15.51
CA VAL A 257 8.17 1.91 -16.70
C VAL A 257 7.30 0.66 -16.77
N GLN A 258 6.45 0.56 -17.80
CA GLN A 258 5.53 -0.58 -17.97
C GLN A 258 6.24 -1.91 -18.09
N TYR A 259 7.34 -1.91 -18.85
CA TYR A 259 8.31 -2.98 -18.83
C TYR A 259 9.70 -2.41 -19.10
N ASN A 260 10.68 -3.08 -18.58
CA ASN A 260 12.06 -2.67 -18.63
C ASN A 260 12.92 -3.83 -19.12
N THR A 261 13.79 -3.57 -20.07
CA THR A 261 14.86 -4.48 -20.43
C THR A 261 16.17 -3.77 -20.16
N PHE A 262 16.99 -4.33 -19.29
CA PHE A 262 18.33 -3.83 -19.06
C PHE A 262 19.38 -4.92 -19.26
N VAL A 263 20.61 -4.51 -19.56
CA VAL A 263 21.75 -5.40 -19.68
C VAL A 263 22.69 -5.18 -18.50
N SER A 264 23.08 -6.25 -17.88
CA SER A 264 24.07 -6.27 -16.83
C SER A 264 24.90 -7.55 -16.93
N ASN A 265 26.21 -7.42 -16.88
CA ASN A 265 27.15 -8.53 -17.04
C ASN A 265 26.88 -9.37 -18.31
N GLY A 266 26.64 -8.71 -19.45
CA GLY A 266 26.36 -9.33 -20.75
C GLY A 266 25.06 -10.13 -20.82
N LYS A 267 24.16 -10.05 -19.81
CA LYS A 267 22.87 -10.72 -19.78
C LYS A 267 21.75 -9.71 -19.83
N SER A 268 20.75 -9.99 -20.67
CA SER A 268 19.54 -9.21 -20.74
C SER A 268 18.52 -9.69 -19.72
N TYR A 269 17.97 -8.74 -18.95
CA TYR A 269 16.92 -8.95 -17.96
C TYR A 269 15.70 -8.16 -18.40
N ARG A 270 14.53 -8.79 -18.34
CA ARG A 270 13.25 -8.11 -18.57
C ARG A 270 12.44 -8.13 -17.28
N TYR A 271 12.13 -6.94 -16.78
CA TYR A 271 11.18 -6.77 -15.70
C TYR A 271 9.83 -6.32 -16.27
N ILE A 272 8.81 -7.07 -15.98
CA ILE A 272 7.42 -6.62 -16.08
C ILE A 272 7.10 -6.01 -14.72
N GLY A 273 6.36 -4.90 -14.67
CA GLY A 273 6.15 -4.06 -13.50
C GLY A 273 6.07 -4.78 -12.13
N GLN A 274 5.34 -5.87 -12.05
CA GLN A 274 5.15 -6.67 -10.83
C GLN A 274 6.43 -7.26 -10.19
N PHE A 275 7.58 -7.23 -10.86
CA PHE A 275 8.82 -7.84 -10.38
C PHE A 275 9.87 -6.84 -9.92
N VAL A 276 9.64 -5.58 -10.15
CA VAL A 276 10.52 -4.53 -9.68
C VAL A 276 9.97 -4.06 -8.34
N SER A 277 10.38 -4.70 -7.25
CA SER A 277 9.96 -4.29 -5.90
C SER A 277 10.01 -2.78 -5.77
N SER A 278 9.13 -2.11 -5.17
CA SER A 278 9.06 -0.69 -4.75
C SER A 278 9.76 0.41 -5.61
N ARG A 279 10.22 0.13 -6.85
CA ARG A 279 11.11 1.03 -7.62
C ARG A 279 10.80 1.01 -9.12
N TYR A 280 9.59 1.40 -9.49
CA TYR A 280 9.15 1.35 -10.89
C TYR A 280 9.48 2.59 -11.69
N CYS A 281 9.59 3.75 -11.02
CA CYS A 281 9.84 5.02 -11.71
C CYS A 281 11.33 5.29 -11.74
N PHE A 282 11.95 5.13 -12.91
CA PHE A 282 13.36 5.37 -13.09
C PHE A 282 13.70 5.82 -14.50
N ASP A 283 14.86 6.48 -14.65
CA ASP A 283 15.51 6.77 -15.91
C ASP A 283 16.88 6.15 -15.94
N PHE A 284 17.28 5.70 -17.13
CA PHE A 284 18.64 5.28 -17.40
C PHE A 284 19.43 6.45 -18.00
N SER A 285 20.60 6.70 -17.46
CA SER A 285 21.50 7.76 -17.93
C SER A 285 22.96 7.40 -17.69
N ALA A 286 23.86 8.28 -18.06
CA ALA A 286 25.24 8.26 -17.61
C ALA A 286 25.49 9.47 -16.70
N ASP A 287 26.33 9.30 -15.68
CA ASP A 287 26.79 10.36 -14.82
C ASP A 287 27.85 11.25 -15.57
N GLU A 288 28.37 12.24 -14.87
CA GLU A 288 29.40 13.16 -15.41
C GLU A 288 30.70 12.47 -15.85
N ASN A 289 30.97 11.26 -15.36
CA ASN A 289 32.12 10.43 -15.72
C ASN A 289 31.81 9.43 -16.82
N GLY A 290 30.60 9.43 -17.35
CA GLY A 290 30.13 8.49 -18.34
C GLY A 290 29.74 7.11 -17.79
N THR A 291 29.63 6.96 -16.45
CA THR A 291 29.21 5.72 -15.82
C THR A 291 27.68 5.59 -15.90
N HIS A 292 27.23 4.47 -16.43
CA HIS A 292 25.79 4.20 -16.55
C HIS A 292 25.14 4.04 -15.17
N CYS A 293 23.93 4.59 -15.02
CA CYS A 293 23.18 4.53 -13.77
C CYS A 293 21.67 4.54 -14.00
N MET A 294 20.95 4.01 -13.01
CA MET A 294 19.50 4.13 -12.87
C MET A 294 19.19 5.26 -11.88
N ASN A 295 18.40 6.23 -12.31
CA ASN A 295 17.87 7.27 -11.44
C ASN A 295 16.44 6.90 -11.05
N TYR A 296 16.22 6.63 -9.78
CA TYR A 296 14.92 6.26 -9.23
C TYR A 296 14.22 7.48 -8.62
N TYR A 297 12.90 7.52 -8.75
CA TYR A 297 12.03 8.58 -8.24
C TYR A 297 10.93 7.99 -7.38
N GLY A 298 10.64 8.61 -6.23
CA GLY A 298 9.62 8.13 -5.31
C GLY A 298 10.03 6.91 -4.48
N PHE A 299 9.06 6.36 -3.76
CA PHE A 299 9.28 5.17 -2.93
C PHE A 299 7.97 4.38 -2.75
N GLY A 300 8.05 3.07 -2.93
CA GLY A 300 6.91 2.17 -2.90
C GLY A 300 6.54 1.68 -4.30
N HIS A 301 5.42 0.99 -4.41
CA HIS A 301 4.95 0.45 -5.70
C HIS A 301 4.24 1.49 -6.57
N GLY A 302 3.94 2.66 -6.05
CA GLY A 302 3.33 3.78 -6.78
C GLY A 302 1.86 3.63 -7.15
N VAL A 303 1.20 2.53 -6.80
CA VAL A 303 -0.21 2.25 -7.15
C VAL A 303 -1.15 2.73 -6.05
N GLY A 304 -2.30 3.27 -6.43
CA GLY A 304 -3.32 3.77 -5.51
C GLY A 304 -2.90 5.09 -4.85
N MET A 305 -3.19 5.27 -3.56
CA MET A 305 -2.94 6.54 -2.89
C MET A 305 -1.45 6.74 -2.57
N SER A 306 -0.90 7.89 -2.97
CA SER A 306 0.41 8.34 -2.49
C SER A 306 0.27 9.02 -1.13
N GLN A 307 1.04 8.58 -0.13
CA GLN A 307 1.05 9.21 1.19
C GLN A 307 1.61 10.65 1.13
N CYS A 308 2.67 10.88 0.36
CA CYS A 308 3.21 12.23 0.17
C CYS A 308 2.24 13.13 -0.60
N GLY A 309 1.68 12.64 -1.70
CA GLY A 309 0.71 13.40 -2.48
C GLY A 309 -0.56 13.71 -1.70
N MET A 310 -1.08 12.73 -0.93
CA MET A 310 -2.23 12.93 -0.03
C MET A 310 -2.00 14.05 0.97
N VAL A 311 -0.84 14.06 1.64
CA VAL A 311 -0.47 15.12 2.59
C VAL A 311 -0.34 16.46 1.87
N GLY A 312 0.25 16.48 0.67
CA GLY A 312 0.37 17.67 -0.16
C GLY A 312 -0.99 18.23 -0.56
N TYR A 313 -1.91 17.43 -1.05
CA TYR A 313 -3.27 17.88 -1.38
C TYR A 313 -4.01 18.45 -0.17
N ALA A 314 -3.88 17.81 1.00
CA ALA A 314 -4.48 18.33 2.22
C ALA A 314 -3.90 19.68 2.63
N GLN A 315 -2.57 19.87 2.53
CA GLN A 315 -1.89 21.08 2.98
C GLN A 315 -1.99 22.23 1.98
N GLU A 316 -1.71 21.98 0.69
CA GLU A 316 -1.58 23.03 -0.32
C GLU A 316 -2.92 23.43 -0.93
N GLN A 317 -3.86 22.49 -1.04
CA GLN A 317 -5.17 22.76 -1.61
C GLN A 317 -6.32 22.76 -0.60
N GLY A 318 -6.05 22.37 0.66
CA GLY A 318 -7.11 22.23 1.67
C GLY A 318 -8.12 21.14 1.33
N MET A 319 -7.72 20.14 0.52
CA MET A 319 -8.63 19.05 0.14
C MET A 319 -9.08 18.23 1.34
N GLY A 320 -10.39 17.94 1.40
CA GLY A 320 -10.95 17.02 2.36
C GLY A 320 -10.58 15.57 2.05
N TYR A 321 -10.53 14.71 3.07
CA TYR A 321 -10.14 13.31 2.90
C TYR A 321 -10.95 12.55 1.84
N ARG A 322 -12.24 12.87 1.69
CA ARG A 322 -13.11 12.20 0.69
C ARG A 322 -12.72 12.57 -0.74
N ASP A 323 -12.32 13.82 -0.98
CA ASP A 323 -11.90 14.27 -2.31
C ASP A 323 -10.52 13.72 -2.63
N ILE A 324 -9.61 13.64 -1.65
CA ILE A 324 -8.32 12.97 -1.76
C ILE A 324 -8.51 11.50 -2.15
N LEU A 325 -9.39 10.78 -1.46
CA LEU A 325 -9.65 9.37 -1.73
C LEU A 325 -10.29 9.15 -3.11
N ARG A 326 -11.21 10.02 -3.56
CA ARG A 326 -11.79 9.96 -4.91
C ARG A 326 -10.77 10.28 -5.99
N HIS A 327 -9.79 11.12 -5.68
CA HIS A 327 -8.71 11.43 -6.60
C HIS A 327 -7.84 10.21 -6.87
N TYR A 328 -7.42 9.49 -5.82
CA TYR A 328 -6.52 8.35 -5.95
C TYR A 328 -7.21 7.03 -6.31
N TYR A 329 -8.48 6.88 -5.97
CA TYR A 329 -9.25 5.68 -6.29
C TYR A 329 -10.41 6.04 -7.21
N THR A 330 -10.25 5.77 -8.50
CA THR A 330 -11.19 6.17 -9.54
C THR A 330 -12.54 5.49 -9.37
N GLY A 331 -13.63 6.28 -9.42
CA GLY A 331 -15.00 5.76 -9.43
C GLY A 331 -15.46 5.10 -8.12
N VAL A 332 -14.79 5.38 -7.00
CA VAL A 332 -15.20 4.83 -5.72
C VAL A 332 -16.34 5.59 -5.05
N SER A 333 -17.07 4.87 -4.25
CA SER A 333 -18.08 5.38 -3.30
C SER A 333 -17.69 5.07 -1.88
N PHE A 334 -18.27 5.79 -0.93
CA PHE A 334 -18.10 5.54 0.50
C PHE A 334 -19.23 4.65 1.00
N GLY A 335 -18.88 3.56 1.65
CA GLY A 335 -19.77 2.66 2.37
C GLY A 335 -19.48 2.67 3.86
N THR A 336 -20.30 1.98 4.64
CA THR A 336 -20.07 1.73 6.07
C THR A 336 -20.06 0.22 6.31
N VAL A 337 -19.13 -0.24 7.14
CA VAL A 337 -19.16 -1.60 7.68
C VAL A 337 -19.65 -1.50 9.11
N GLY A 338 -20.90 -1.89 9.34
CA GLY A 338 -21.49 -1.83 10.69
C GLY A 338 -21.03 -2.98 11.57
N SER A 339 -20.81 -2.69 12.83
CA SER A 339 -20.70 -3.68 13.89
C SER A 339 -21.96 -4.56 13.91
N GLY A 340 -21.80 -5.82 13.52
CA GLY A 340 -22.78 -6.86 13.81
C GLY A 340 -24.14 -6.75 13.12
N SER A 341 -24.19 -6.54 11.80
CA SER A 341 -25.37 -6.87 11.01
C SER A 341 -25.03 -7.95 9.99
N SER A 342 -25.23 -9.20 10.39
CA SER A 342 -25.41 -10.35 9.49
C SER A 342 -26.76 -10.30 8.79
N ASN A 343 -27.19 -9.14 8.36
CA ASN A 343 -28.32 -8.97 7.47
C ASN A 343 -27.81 -8.70 6.07
N GLY A 344 -27.36 -9.76 5.40
CA GLY A 344 -27.51 -9.83 3.95
C GLY A 344 -28.95 -9.42 3.67
N SER A 345 -29.12 -8.28 2.99
CA SER A 345 -30.44 -7.78 2.64
C SER A 345 -31.21 -8.90 1.96
N LEU A 346 -32.18 -9.49 2.68
CA LEU A 346 -33.16 -10.42 2.13
C LEU A 346 -33.85 -9.81 0.90
N PHE A 347 -33.85 -8.50 0.78
CA PHE A 347 -34.40 -7.75 -0.35
C PHE A 347 -33.51 -7.79 -1.58
N GLY A 348 -32.18 -7.76 -1.49
CA GLY A 348 -31.30 -7.85 -2.66
C GLY A 348 -31.40 -9.20 -3.38
N TRP A 349 -31.63 -10.28 -2.64
CA TRP A 349 -31.87 -11.60 -3.19
C TRP A 349 -33.25 -11.71 -3.87
N LEU A 350 -34.29 -11.07 -3.31
CA LEU A 350 -35.64 -11.04 -3.89
C LEU A 350 -35.69 -10.27 -5.24
N TRP A 351 -34.96 -9.15 -5.37
CA TRP A 351 -34.89 -8.38 -6.63
C TRP A 351 -34.16 -9.14 -7.74
N SER A 352 -33.11 -9.87 -7.40
CA SER A 352 -32.41 -10.76 -8.34
C SER A 352 -33.27 -11.94 -8.83
N LEU A 353 -34.21 -12.40 -8.01
CA LEU A 353 -35.14 -13.52 -8.35
C LEU A 353 -36.34 -13.04 -9.21
N LEU A 354 -36.71 -11.80 -9.11
CA LEU A 354 -37.88 -11.23 -9.81
C LEU A 354 -37.54 -10.59 -11.16
N GLY A 355 -36.24 -10.52 -11.53
CA GLY A 355 -35.80 -10.01 -12.84
C GLY A 355 -36.19 -8.54 -13.11
N LEU A 356 -36.32 -7.70 -12.05
CA LEU A 356 -36.67 -6.28 -12.14
C LEU A 356 -35.45 -5.42 -11.78
#